data_3ece6c6b13a8a3c4c21d6468d1742565
#
_entry.id   3ece6c6b13a8a3c4c21d6468d1742565
#
_cell.length_a   1.000
_cell.length_b   1.000
_cell.length_c   1.000
_cell.angle_alpha   90.00
_cell.angle_beta   90.00
_cell.angle_gamma   90.00
#
_symmetry.space_group_name_H-M   'P 1'
#
loop_
_entity.id
_entity.type
_entity.pdbx_description
1 polymer ?
#
loop_
_entity_poly.entity_id
_entity_poly.type
_entity_poly.pdbx_seq_one_letter_code
_entity_poly.pdbx_strand_id
1 'polypeptide(L)'
;MQNKLIILFFISLFSILNYSNVLGEEQFNFNVSEIEILENGNKFRGLNRGEIIANNGLAINADEFEYNRKTNILDAKGNIVIKYPLKKYQIYANKISYLKNENLIILKDKVKFIDENRRLITANQISYNLLKD
;
A
#
# COMPACT_ATOMS: atom_id res chain seq x y z
N MET A 1 19.61 12.08 52.02
CA MET A 1 19.38 12.99 50.89
C MET A 1 20.00 12.51 49.57
N GLN A 2 21.22 12.00 49.56
CA GLN A 2 21.85 11.52 48.32
C GLN A 2 21.10 10.38 47.60
N ASN A 3 20.51 9.45 48.32
CA ASN A 3 19.81 8.32 47.72
C ASN A 3 18.50 8.72 46.97
N LYS A 4 17.82 9.77 47.41
CA LYS A 4 16.61 10.25 46.73
C LYS A 4 16.92 10.94 45.41
N LEU A 5 18.06 11.62 45.33
CA LEU A 5 18.50 12.29 44.09
C LEU A 5 18.90 11.27 43.00
N ILE A 6 19.56 10.18 43.42
CA ILE A 6 19.96 9.08 42.54
C ILE A 6 18.72 8.34 41.98
N ILE A 7 17.72 8.11 42.83
CA ILE A 7 16.46 7.47 42.42
C ILE A 7 15.69 8.34 41.40
N LEU A 8 15.64 9.65 41.65
CA LEU A 8 15.00 10.60 40.72
C LEU A 8 15.73 10.66 39.36
N PHE A 9 17.07 10.59 39.37
CA PHE A 9 17.86 10.53 38.15
C PHE A 9 17.64 9.22 37.36
N PHE A 10 17.53 8.07 38.03
CA PHE A 10 17.22 6.80 37.39
C PHE A 10 15.81 6.75 36.81
N ILE A 11 14.82 7.33 37.47
CA ILE A 11 13.43 7.42 36.97
C ILE A 11 13.37 8.33 35.73
N SER A 12 14.11 9.42 35.72
CA SER A 12 14.23 10.31 34.56
C SER A 12 14.91 9.64 33.37
N LEU A 13 15.94 8.83 33.61
CA LEU A 13 16.66 8.10 32.57
C LEU A 13 15.81 6.98 31.97
N PHE A 14 14.95 6.33 32.77
CA PHE A 14 14.07 5.24 32.32
C PHE A 14 12.91 5.76 31.45
N SER A 15 12.48 7.01 31.63
CA SER A 15 11.44 7.60 30.79
C SER A 15 11.91 8.00 29.37
N ILE A 16 13.24 8.10 29.16
CA ILE A 16 13.81 8.44 27.85
C ILE A 16 13.93 7.19 26.94
N LEU A 17 13.92 5.99 27.52
CA LEU A 17 14.06 4.72 26.79
C LEU A 17 12.76 4.21 26.14
N ASN A 18 11.63 4.87 26.35
CA ASN A 18 10.35 4.48 25.77
C ASN A 18 9.97 5.27 24.50
N TYR A 19 10.92 5.92 23.84
CA TYR A 19 10.71 6.28 22.44
C TYR A 19 10.86 5.01 21.60
N SER A 20 9.83 4.19 21.61
CA SER A 20 9.60 3.25 20.52
C SER A 20 9.53 4.11 19.27
N ASN A 21 10.58 4.07 18.45
CA ASN A 21 10.43 4.42 17.06
C ASN A 21 9.35 3.46 16.54
N VAL A 22 8.12 3.95 16.48
CA VAL A 22 7.10 3.37 15.62
C VAL A 22 7.63 3.66 14.23
N LEU A 23 8.51 2.77 13.75
CA LEU A 23 8.77 2.62 12.32
C LEU A 23 7.40 2.37 11.75
N GLY A 24 6.83 3.37 11.03
CA GLY A 24 5.55 3.22 10.38
C GLY A 24 5.58 1.92 9.59
N GLU A 25 4.64 1.01 9.83
CA GLU A 25 4.52 -0.24 9.09
C GLU A 25 4.65 0.09 7.60
N GLU A 26 5.60 -0.54 6.92
CA GLU A 26 5.70 -0.42 5.48
C GLU A 26 4.36 -0.85 4.89
N GLN A 27 3.67 0.09 4.28
CA GLN A 27 2.29 -0.12 3.86
C GLN A 27 2.21 -0.96 2.59
N PHE A 28 3.32 -1.05 1.85
CA PHE A 28 3.44 -1.79 0.60
C PHE A 28 4.81 -2.45 0.51
N ASN A 29 4.81 -3.67 0.05
CA ASN A 29 6.02 -4.37 -0.35
C ASN A 29 6.16 -4.27 -1.89
N PHE A 30 7.26 -3.66 -2.33
CA PHE A 30 7.56 -3.43 -3.75
C PHE A 30 8.51 -4.52 -4.26
N ASN A 31 8.04 -5.32 -5.20
CA ASN A 31 8.83 -6.28 -5.94
C ASN A 31 8.93 -5.80 -7.40
N VAL A 32 9.81 -4.85 -7.62
CA VAL A 32 10.02 -4.17 -8.91
C VAL A 32 11.51 -4.18 -9.24
N SER A 33 11.86 -4.21 -10.52
CA SER A 33 13.25 -4.26 -10.97
C SER A 33 13.99 -2.93 -10.91
N GLU A 34 13.26 -1.82 -10.91
CA GLU A 34 13.82 -0.47 -10.90
C GLU A 34 12.94 0.46 -10.08
N ILE A 35 13.52 1.17 -9.13
CA ILE A 35 12.83 2.15 -8.28
C ILE A 35 13.54 3.50 -8.39
N GLU A 36 12.78 4.53 -8.71
CA GLU A 36 13.19 5.93 -8.55
C GLU A 36 12.64 6.50 -7.23
N ILE A 37 13.50 7.16 -6.47
CA ILE A 37 13.10 7.85 -5.24
C ILE A 37 13.07 9.35 -5.52
N LEU A 38 11.92 9.95 -5.37
CA LEU A 38 11.65 11.35 -5.69
C LEU A 38 11.20 12.12 -4.46
N GLU A 39 11.22 13.45 -4.53
CA GLU A 39 10.71 14.34 -3.49
C GLU A 39 11.27 14.03 -2.09
N ASN A 40 12.60 13.85 -1.98
CA ASN A 40 13.30 13.54 -0.72
C ASN A 40 12.76 12.29 0.01
N GLY A 41 12.39 11.26 -0.74
CA GLY A 41 11.87 10.00 -0.20
C GLY A 41 10.36 9.99 0.06
N ASN A 42 9.63 11.01 -0.37
CA ASN A 42 8.17 11.04 -0.22
C ASN A 42 7.43 10.36 -1.36
N LYS A 43 8.11 10.16 -2.50
CA LYS A 43 7.51 9.51 -3.67
C LYS A 43 8.43 8.42 -4.20
N PHE A 44 7.84 7.27 -4.49
CA PHE A 44 8.52 6.12 -5.10
C PHE A 44 7.86 5.81 -6.43
N ARG A 45 8.66 5.65 -7.47
CA ARG A 45 8.20 5.23 -8.78
C ARG A 45 8.88 3.93 -9.17
N GLY A 46 8.09 2.90 -9.46
CA GLY A 46 8.56 1.63 -10.00
C GLY A 46 8.37 1.58 -11.51
N LEU A 47 9.38 1.12 -12.23
CA LEU A 47 9.40 1.00 -13.68
C LEU A 47 9.65 -0.48 -14.08
N ASN A 48 9.40 -0.77 -15.37
CA ASN A 48 9.68 -2.09 -15.95
C ASN A 48 8.91 -3.24 -15.34
N ARG A 49 7.62 -3.06 -15.22
CA ARG A 49 6.66 -4.04 -14.70
C ARG A 49 7.10 -4.71 -13.40
N GLY A 50 6.24 -4.72 -12.44
CA GLY A 50 6.50 -5.35 -11.15
C GLY A 50 5.21 -5.69 -10.42
N GLU A 51 5.38 -6.12 -9.18
CA GLU A 51 4.29 -6.45 -8.27
C GLU A 51 4.41 -5.63 -6.99
N ILE A 52 3.29 -5.12 -6.54
CA ILE A 52 3.17 -4.50 -5.22
C ILE A 52 2.19 -5.31 -4.39
N ILE A 53 2.60 -5.65 -3.17
CA ILE A 53 1.78 -6.38 -2.21
C ILE A 53 1.44 -5.44 -1.06
N ALA A 54 0.14 -5.18 -0.85
CA ALA A 54 -0.36 -4.44 0.29
C ALA A 54 -0.43 -5.32 1.54
N ASN A 55 -0.48 -4.71 2.73
CA ASN A 55 -0.51 -5.43 4.02
C ASN A 55 -1.68 -6.41 4.17
N ASN A 56 -2.80 -6.16 3.47
CA ASN A 56 -3.97 -7.04 3.43
C ASN A 56 -3.81 -8.21 2.46
N GLY A 57 -2.64 -8.39 1.84
CA GLY A 57 -2.35 -9.44 0.89
C GLY A 57 -2.81 -9.18 -0.55
N LEU A 58 -3.39 -7.99 -0.82
CA LEU A 58 -3.76 -7.59 -2.17
C LEU A 58 -2.50 -7.46 -3.03
N ALA A 59 -2.38 -8.21 -4.10
CA ALA A 59 -1.26 -8.15 -5.03
C ALA A 59 -1.68 -7.40 -6.31
N ILE A 60 -0.91 -6.39 -6.67
CA ILE A 60 -1.13 -5.54 -7.85
C ILE A 60 0.08 -5.67 -8.76
N ASN A 61 -0.12 -6.19 -9.96
CA ASN A 61 0.89 -6.22 -11.02
C ASN A 61 0.58 -5.12 -12.02
N ALA A 62 1.57 -4.34 -12.42
CA ALA A 62 1.42 -3.28 -13.42
C ALA A 62 2.75 -2.96 -14.10
N ASP A 63 2.70 -2.23 -15.21
CA ASP A 63 3.89 -1.80 -15.92
C ASP A 63 4.64 -0.70 -15.20
N GLU A 64 3.91 0.24 -14.57
CA GLU A 64 4.47 1.33 -13.78
C GLU A 64 3.66 1.59 -12.52
N PHE A 65 4.36 2.03 -11.48
CA PHE A 65 3.81 2.39 -10.17
C PHE A 65 4.30 3.75 -9.70
N GLU A 66 3.47 4.46 -8.98
CA GLU A 66 3.85 5.64 -8.22
C GLU A 66 3.17 5.62 -6.85
N TYR A 67 3.96 5.67 -5.79
CA TYR A 67 3.45 5.73 -4.42
C TYR A 67 3.86 7.02 -3.75
N ASN A 68 2.88 7.75 -3.24
CA ASN A 68 3.09 8.97 -2.47
C ASN A 68 2.88 8.68 -0.97
N ARG A 69 3.95 8.77 -0.19
CA ARG A 69 3.92 8.50 1.26
C ARG A 69 3.12 9.52 2.05
N LYS A 70 3.07 10.78 1.60
CA LYS A 70 2.34 11.85 2.30
C LYS A 70 0.84 11.66 2.20
N THR A 71 0.36 11.25 1.04
CA THR A 71 -1.07 11.06 0.77
C THR A 71 -1.53 9.62 0.99
N ASN A 72 -0.60 8.66 1.11
CA ASN A 72 -0.88 7.23 1.12
C ASN A 72 -1.67 6.76 -0.11
N ILE A 73 -1.35 7.31 -1.27
CA ILE A 73 -1.95 6.93 -2.54
C ILE A 73 -0.94 6.15 -3.36
N LEU A 74 -1.34 4.98 -3.81
CA LEU A 74 -0.64 4.18 -4.80
C LEU A 74 -1.40 4.28 -6.12
N ASP A 75 -0.76 4.84 -7.13
CA ASP A 75 -1.22 4.84 -8.51
C ASP A 75 -0.43 3.82 -9.33
N ALA A 76 -1.09 3.09 -10.22
CA ALA A 76 -0.43 2.22 -11.16
C ALA A 76 -1.09 2.31 -12.54
N LYS A 77 -0.31 2.01 -13.58
CA LYS A 77 -0.77 2.04 -14.96
C LYS A 77 -0.13 0.96 -15.83
N GLY A 78 -0.84 0.57 -16.86
CA GLY A 78 -0.44 -0.40 -17.86
C GLY A 78 -0.60 -1.85 -17.42
N ASN A 79 -1.42 -2.59 -18.16
CA ASN A 79 -1.61 -4.05 -18.03
C ASN A 79 -1.79 -4.52 -16.59
N ILE A 80 -2.67 -3.87 -15.86
CA ILE A 80 -2.89 -4.15 -14.43
C ILE A 80 -3.58 -5.47 -14.25
N VAL A 81 -3.06 -6.30 -13.34
CA VAL A 81 -3.69 -7.52 -12.85
C VAL A 81 -3.70 -7.47 -11.34
N ILE A 82 -4.88 -7.57 -10.74
CA ILE A 82 -5.06 -7.57 -9.29
C ILE A 82 -5.53 -8.96 -8.86
N LYS A 83 -4.87 -9.48 -7.83
CA LYS A 83 -5.22 -10.74 -7.17
C LYS A 83 -5.43 -10.49 -5.69
N TYR A 84 -6.50 -11.01 -5.15
CA TYR A 84 -6.79 -10.97 -3.72
C TYR A 84 -6.81 -12.41 -3.17
N PRO A 85 -5.85 -12.79 -2.30
CA PRO A 85 -5.66 -14.19 -1.92
C PRO A 85 -6.86 -14.83 -1.22
N LEU A 86 -7.63 -14.01 -0.47
CA LEU A 86 -8.81 -14.49 0.26
C LEU A 86 -10.05 -14.65 -0.61
N LYS A 87 -10.02 -14.11 -1.83
CA LYS A 87 -11.14 -14.13 -2.77
C LYS A 87 -10.62 -14.52 -4.14
N LYS A 88 -11.23 -15.51 -4.73
CA LYS A 88 -10.84 -16.04 -6.06
C LYS A 88 -11.29 -15.09 -7.19
N TYR A 89 -11.00 -13.80 -7.04
CA TYR A 89 -11.28 -12.78 -8.05
C TYR A 89 -10.03 -12.50 -8.86
N GLN A 90 -10.24 -12.21 -10.14
CA GLN A 90 -9.23 -11.64 -11.02
C GLN A 90 -9.75 -10.33 -11.58
N ILE A 91 -8.99 -9.28 -11.42
CA ILE A 91 -9.35 -7.95 -11.89
C ILE A 91 -8.27 -7.45 -12.84
N TYR A 92 -8.70 -6.92 -13.96
CA TYR A 92 -7.85 -6.32 -15.00
C TYR A 92 -8.27 -4.88 -15.23
N ALA A 93 -7.32 -3.99 -15.42
CA ALA A 93 -7.55 -2.59 -15.77
C ALA A 93 -6.32 -1.99 -16.44
N ASN A 94 -6.42 -0.78 -16.96
CA ASN A 94 -5.24 -0.03 -17.43
C ASN A 94 -4.74 0.99 -16.43
N LYS A 95 -5.59 1.41 -15.49
CA LYS A 95 -5.23 2.34 -14.41
C LYS A 95 -5.87 1.94 -13.10
N ILE A 96 -5.14 2.14 -12.01
CA ILE A 96 -5.63 1.97 -10.64
C ILE A 96 -5.13 3.11 -9.77
N SER A 97 -5.99 3.57 -8.86
CA SER A 97 -5.63 4.38 -7.71
C SER A 97 -6.09 3.68 -6.45
N TYR A 98 -5.16 3.36 -5.55
CA TYR A 98 -5.47 2.80 -4.24
C TYR A 98 -5.26 3.89 -3.18
N LEU A 99 -6.37 4.42 -2.67
CA LEU A 99 -6.44 5.40 -1.59
C LEU A 99 -6.44 4.64 -0.26
N LYS A 100 -5.25 4.41 0.29
CA LYS A 100 -5.09 3.50 1.42
C LYS A 100 -5.81 4.00 2.68
N ASN A 101 -5.75 5.29 2.97
CA ASN A 101 -6.42 5.87 4.14
C ASN A 101 -7.94 5.70 4.09
N GLU A 102 -8.51 5.56 2.91
CA GLU A 102 -9.95 5.38 2.67
C GLU A 102 -10.33 3.91 2.44
N ASN A 103 -9.34 3.01 2.34
CA ASN A 103 -9.51 1.63 1.92
C ASN A 103 -10.27 1.50 0.59
N LEU A 104 -10.04 2.45 -0.32
CA LEU A 104 -10.76 2.59 -1.58
C LEU A 104 -9.83 2.30 -2.76
N ILE A 105 -10.26 1.41 -3.63
CA ILE A 105 -9.62 1.13 -4.92
C ILE A 105 -10.51 1.69 -6.02
N ILE A 106 -9.91 2.46 -6.92
CA ILE A 106 -10.56 3.01 -8.12
C ILE A 106 -9.84 2.45 -9.34
N LEU A 107 -10.57 1.69 -10.14
CA LEU A 107 -10.10 1.07 -11.38
C LEU A 107 -10.66 1.82 -12.57
N LYS A 108 -9.84 2.08 -13.57
CA LYS A 108 -10.25 2.82 -14.80
C LYS A 108 -9.67 2.18 -16.04
N ASP A 109 -10.32 2.45 -17.15
CA ASP A 109 -9.98 2.06 -18.51
C ASP A 109 -9.96 0.53 -18.70
N LYS A 110 -10.96 0.05 -19.42
CA LYS A 110 -11.13 -1.39 -19.77
C LYS A 110 -11.11 -2.32 -18.56
N VAL A 111 -11.88 -1.96 -17.54
CA VAL A 111 -11.96 -2.78 -16.33
C VAL A 111 -12.71 -4.08 -16.64
N LYS A 112 -12.11 -5.20 -16.23
CA LYS A 112 -12.71 -6.55 -16.27
C LYS A 112 -12.60 -7.16 -14.89
N PHE A 113 -13.71 -7.59 -14.35
CA PHE A 113 -13.78 -8.35 -13.10
C PHE A 113 -14.27 -9.75 -13.40
N ILE A 114 -13.54 -10.76 -12.98
CA ILE A 114 -13.89 -12.16 -13.13
C ILE A 114 -13.99 -12.78 -11.75
N ASP A 115 -15.16 -13.29 -11.38
CA ASP A 115 -15.38 -13.95 -10.10
C ASP A 115 -14.98 -15.44 -10.12
N GLU A 116 -15.13 -16.10 -8.98
CA GLU A 116 -14.83 -17.52 -8.81
C GLU A 116 -15.67 -18.44 -9.71
N ASN A 117 -16.86 -18.00 -10.12
CA ASN A 117 -17.77 -18.71 -11.03
C ASN A 117 -17.51 -18.38 -12.50
N ARG A 118 -16.42 -17.66 -12.80
CA ARG A 118 -16.06 -17.18 -14.15
C ARG A 118 -17.06 -16.20 -14.75
N ARG A 119 -17.87 -15.53 -13.93
CA ARG A 119 -18.73 -14.45 -14.39
C ARG A 119 -17.89 -13.22 -14.68
N LEU A 120 -18.09 -12.63 -15.86
CA LEU A 120 -17.36 -11.46 -16.33
C LEU A 120 -18.22 -10.20 -16.16
N ILE A 121 -17.69 -9.22 -15.48
CA ILE A 121 -18.22 -7.86 -15.44
C ILE A 121 -17.21 -6.94 -16.12
N THR A 122 -17.67 -6.08 -17.02
CA THR A 122 -16.86 -5.09 -17.71
C THR A 122 -17.40 -3.70 -17.44
N ALA A 123 -16.49 -2.72 -17.25
CA ALA A 123 -16.86 -1.33 -17.02
C ALA A 123 -15.73 -0.40 -17.47
N ASN A 124 -16.05 0.90 -17.62
CA ASN A 124 -15.02 1.92 -17.83
C ASN A 124 -14.34 2.31 -16.51
N GLN A 125 -15.10 2.23 -15.40
CA GLN A 125 -14.61 2.49 -14.06
C GLN A 125 -15.34 1.61 -13.04
N ILE A 126 -14.59 1.10 -12.06
CA ILE A 126 -15.13 0.43 -10.87
C ILE A 126 -14.47 1.03 -9.64
N SER A 127 -15.27 1.34 -8.61
CA SER A 127 -14.78 1.69 -7.28
C SER A 127 -15.12 0.58 -6.31
N TYR A 128 -14.14 0.14 -5.54
CA TYR A 128 -14.28 -0.96 -4.59
C TYR A 128 -13.76 -0.54 -3.21
N ASN A 129 -14.60 -0.66 -2.19
CA ASN A 129 -14.22 -0.38 -0.81
C ASN A 129 -13.83 -1.70 -0.11
N LEU A 130 -12.60 -1.80 0.38
CA LEU A 130 -12.06 -3.01 0.99
C LEU A 130 -12.66 -3.36 2.36
N LEU A 131 -13.35 -2.42 3.01
CA LEU A 131 -13.99 -2.62 4.32
C LEU A 131 -15.47 -2.98 4.22
N LYS A 132 -16.08 -2.80 3.05
CA LYS A 132 -17.51 -3.04 2.81
C LYS A 132 -17.70 -4.30 1.98
N ASP A 133 -17.48 -5.41 2.59
CA ASP A 133 -17.82 -6.72 2.02
C ASP A 133 -19.20 -7.20 2.44
#